data_0387268920f35ecb725f36e5e8aef235
#
_entry.id   0387268920f35ecb725f36e5e8aef235
#
_cell.length_a   1.000
_cell.length_b   1.000
_cell.length_c   1.000
_cell.angle_alpha   90.00
_cell.angle_beta   90.00
_cell.angle_gamma   90.00
#
_symmetry.space_group_name_H-M   'P 1'
#
loop_
_entity.id
_entity.type
_entity.pdbx_description
1 polymer ?
#
loop_
_entity_poly.entity_id
_entity_poly.type
_entity_poly.pdbx_seq_one_letter_code
_entity_poly.pdbx_strand_id
1 'polypeptide(L)'
;MRMTTIITLALASGCVTTGTHDRKVSELTKLREADAAAASARDRAQADQLDKTQKSLVENQAELADVRAALGKANADSGALQKQLDDGTQLVATLKQRLEKLGQNVDSLVKERGQLAQTMADTTARLEDLRKQKAASDARAATFRSLVAKLRSMIDAGQLKVVIRNGRMIIALPNDILFDSGRTEVKPDGKVALAKVAQALATVNDRDFLVAGHTDDIPIRTSLFPSNWELSTRRAVEVVHFLVAQGMRPKVLAAAGYGEFDPAVPNDSTDHRAQNRRIEIVLQPNLSDLPPLGDPAAAPPKA
;
A
#
# COMPACT_ATOMS: atom_id res chain seq x y z
N MET A 1 17.43 -37.04 -4.07
CA MET A 1 17.33 -38.33 -4.80
C MET A 1 17.38 -38.01 -6.29
N ARG A 2 18.50 -38.31 -6.94
CA ARG A 2 18.67 -38.08 -8.38
C ARG A 2 18.20 -39.34 -9.09
N MET A 3 17.18 -39.24 -9.92
CA MET A 3 16.68 -40.32 -10.76
C MET A 3 17.33 -40.19 -12.12
N THR A 4 18.26 -41.09 -12.38
CA THR A 4 18.96 -41.27 -13.67
C THR A 4 18.07 -42.13 -14.57
N THR A 5 17.47 -41.53 -15.57
CA THR A 5 16.71 -42.27 -16.58
C THR A 5 17.64 -42.65 -17.71
N ILE A 6 17.94 -43.96 -17.83
CA ILE A 6 18.69 -44.55 -18.93
C ILE A 6 17.71 -44.72 -20.10
N ILE A 7 17.94 -44.00 -21.18
CA ILE A 7 17.22 -44.20 -22.45
C ILE A 7 18.07 -45.14 -23.32
N THR A 8 17.59 -46.34 -23.52
CA THR A 8 18.10 -47.31 -24.49
C THR A 8 17.74 -46.87 -25.91
N LEU A 9 18.75 -46.53 -26.69
CA LEU A 9 18.62 -46.09 -28.08
C LEU A 9 18.61 -47.31 -29.00
N ALA A 10 17.48 -47.55 -29.64
CA ALA A 10 17.37 -48.54 -30.72
C ALA A 10 18.03 -47.98 -31.99
N LEU A 11 19.03 -48.67 -32.50
CA LEU A 11 19.70 -48.38 -33.75
C LEU A 11 18.82 -48.79 -34.95
N ALA A 12 18.15 -47.80 -35.54
CA ALA A 12 17.66 -47.93 -36.91
C ALA A 12 18.72 -47.34 -37.86
N SER A 13 19.36 -48.22 -38.61
CA SER A 13 20.35 -47.87 -39.65
C SER A 13 19.68 -47.21 -40.86
N GLY A 14 19.57 -45.87 -40.84
CA GLY A 14 19.29 -45.09 -42.02
C GLY A 14 20.56 -44.31 -42.38
N CYS A 15 21.09 -44.51 -43.57
CA CYS A 15 22.24 -43.76 -44.09
C CYS A 15 21.94 -42.27 -44.17
N VAL A 16 22.28 -41.56 -43.13
CA VAL A 16 22.33 -40.09 -43.16
C VAL A 16 23.74 -39.71 -43.56
N THR A 17 23.87 -38.96 -44.66
CA THR A 17 25.18 -38.45 -45.11
C THR A 17 25.77 -37.59 -43.96
N THR A 18 27.07 -37.77 -43.71
CA THR A 18 27.83 -37.09 -42.63
C THR A 18 27.54 -35.61 -42.56
N GLY A 19 27.36 -34.90 -43.68
CA GLY A 19 27.09 -33.48 -43.73
C GLY A 19 25.68 -33.04 -43.22
N THR A 20 24.68 -33.94 -43.26
CA THR A 20 23.35 -33.70 -42.71
C THR A 20 23.31 -33.98 -41.21
N HIS A 21 24.12 -34.96 -40.75
CA HIS A 21 24.26 -35.25 -39.33
C HIS A 21 24.97 -34.10 -38.59
N ASP A 22 26.09 -33.61 -39.13
CA ASP A 22 26.87 -32.53 -38.55
C ASP A 22 26.08 -31.20 -38.51
N ARG A 23 25.26 -30.93 -39.55
CA ARG A 23 24.33 -29.76 -39.54
C ARG A 23 23.31 -29.89 -38.42
N LYS A 24 22.69 -31.06 -38.27
CA LYS A 24 21.68 -31.31 -37.25
C LYS A 24 22.25 -31.24 -35.82
N VAL A 25 23.45 -31.76 -35.64
CA VAL A 25 24.18 -31.67 -34.36
C VAL A 25 24.55 -30.24 -34.04
N SER A 26 25.03 -29.47 -35.00
CA SER A 26 25.32 -28.03 -34.82
C SER A 26 24.07 -27.21 -34.49
N GLU A 27 22.94 -27.50 -35.12
CA GLU A 27 21.65 -26.83 -34.87
C GLU A 27 21.12 -27.15 -33.46
N LEU A 28 21.20 -28.43 -33.05
CA LEU A 28 20.83 -28.88 -31.70
C LEU A 28 21.76 -28.31 -30.61
N THR A 29 23.06 -28.16 -30.92
CA THR A 29 24.00 -27.56 -29.98
C THR A 29 23.67 -26.06 -29.78
N LYS A 30 23.39 -25.31 -30.87
CA LYS A 30 22.98 -23.92 -30.77
C LYS A 30 21.66 -23.74 -30.02
N LEU A 31 20.69 -24.63 -30.25
CA LEU A 31 19.42 -24.61 -29.48
C LEU A 31 19.66 -24.86 -27.98
N ARG A 32 20.50 -25.83 -27.62
CA ARG A 32 20.88 -26.11 -26.23
C ARG A 32 21.61 -24.94 -25.57
N GLU A 33 22.52 -24.31 -26.29
CA GLU A 33 23.21 -23.12 -25.79
C GLU A 33 22.25 -21.95 -25.59
N ALA A 34 21.31 -21.75 -26.52
CA ALA A 34 20.27 -20.72 -26.39
C ALA A 34 19.32 -20.99 -25.19
N ASP A 35 18.89 -22.24 -25.02
CA ASP A 35 18.06 -22.66 -23.89
C ASP A 35 18.79 -22.48 -22.55
N ALA A 36 20.08 -22.88 -22.49
CA ALA A 36 20.90 -22.70 -21.30
C ALA A 36 21.12 -21.20 -20.98
N ALA A 37 21.34 -20.38 -22.00
CA ALA A 37 21.43 -18.91 -21.82
C ALA A 37 20.11 -18.31 -21.33
N ALA A 38 18.98 -18.75 -21.90
CA ALA A 38 17.65 -18.31 -21.47
C ALA A 38 17.33 -18.76 -20.04
N ALA A 39 17.70 -19.96 -19.65
CA ALA A 39 17.55 -20.45 -18.27
C ALA A 39 18.39 -19.63 -17.29
N SER A 40 19.67 -19.39 -17.61
CA SER A 40 20.54 -18.59 -16.75
C SER A 40 20.10 -17.11 -16.64
N ALA A 41 19.49 -16.57 -17.68
CA ALA A 41 18.91 -15.21 -17.64
C ALA A 41 17.68 -15.16 -16.73
N ARG A 42 16.82 -16.19 -16.75
CA ARG A 42 15.67 -16.30 -15.84
C ARG A 42 16.11 -16.44 -14.40
N ASP A 43 17.10 -17.27 -14.12
CA ASP A 43 17.63 -17.47 -12.77
C ASP A 43 18.22 -16.17 -12.20
N ARG A 44 18.95 -15.41 -13.03
CA ARG A 44 19.46 -14.09 -12.62
C ARG A 44 18.34 -13.09 -12.34
N ALA A 45 17.33 -13.02 -13.19
CA ALA A 45 16.19 -12.14 -12.99
C ALA A 45 15.40 -12.50 -11.73
N GLN A 46 15.25 -13.81 -11.43
CA GLN A 46 14.61 -14.25 -10.18
C GLN A 46 15.45 -13.92 -8.95
N ALA A 47 16.78 -14.09 -9.03
CA ALA A 47 17.69 -13.72 -7.95
C ALA A 47 17.65 -12.20 -7.66
N ASP A 48 17.66 -11.36 -8.69
CA ASP A 48 17.54 -9.91 -8.55
C ASP A 48 16.19 -9.48 -7.97
N GLN A 49 15.13 -10.19 -8.33
CA GLN A 49 13.81 -9.93 -7.79
C GLN A 49 13.72 -10.33 -6.32
N LEU A 50 14.34 -11.45 -5.96
CA LEU A 50 14.42 -11.91 -4.58
C LEU A 50 15.22 -10.92 -3.72
N ASP A 51 16.38 -10.44 -4.20
CA ASP A 51 17.19 -9.44 -3.50
C ASP A 51 16.42 -8.12 -3.25
N LYS A 52 15.71 -7.62 -4.28
CA LYS A 52 14.86 -6.43 -4.14
C LYS A 52 13.74 -6.61 -3.13
N THR A 53 13.07 -7.77 -3.18
CA THR A 53 11.99 -8.09 -2.24
C THR A 53 12.52 -8.19 -0.82
N GLN A 54 13.72 -8.77 -0.67
CA GLN A 54 14.38 -8.91 0.62
C GLN A 54 14.83 -7.57 1.20
N LYS A 55 15.31 -6.64 0.37
CA LYS A 55 15.63 -5.26 0.77
C LYS A 55 14.36 -4.52 1.23
N SER A 56 13.29 -4.56 0.43
CA SER A 56 12.02 -3.95 0.84
C SER A 56 11.44 -4.55 2.11
N LEU A 57 11.63 -5.86 2.34
CA LEU A 57 11.23 -6.50 3.59
C LEU A 57 12.01 -5.96 4.79
N VAL A 58 13.33 -5.79 4.64
CA VAL A 58 14.19 -5.22 5.70
C VAL A 58 13.80 -3.77 5.99
N GLU A 59 13.57 -2.95 4.96
CA GLU A 59 13.11 -1.57 5.12
C GLU A 59 11.76 -1.49 5.84
N ASN A 60 10.79 -2.31 5.41
CA ASN A 60 9.48 -2.37 6.08
C ASN A 60 9.56 -2.88 7.53
N GLN A 61 10.51 -3.79 7.82
CA GLN A 61 10.74 -4.25 9.19
C GLN A 61 11.36 -3.15 10.06
N ALA A 62 12.28 -2.33 9.51
CA ALA A 62 12.84 -1.18 10.20
C ALA A 62 11.77 -0.13 10.49
N GLU A 63 10.92 0.22 9.51
CA GLU A 63 9.81 1.15 9.70
C GLU A 63 8.80 0.64 10.73
N LEU A 64 8.49 -0.66 10.72
CA LEU A 64 7.66 -1.29 11.75
C LEU A 64 8.27 -1.20 13.16
N ALA A 65 9.60 -1.31 13.26
CA ALA A 65 10.30 -1.16 14.53
C ALA A 65 10.22 0.29 15.05
N ASP A 66 10.39 1.27 14.18
CA ASP A 66 10.28 2.70 14.51
C ASP A 66 8.86 3.07 14.96
N VAL A 67 7.84 2.61 14.22
CA VAL A 67 6.44 2.82 14.60
C VAL A 67 6.10 2.16 15.95
N ARG A 68 6.64 0.96 16.21
CA ARG A 68 6.47 0.31 17.53
C ARG A 68 7.16 1.08 18.65
N ALA A 69 8.35 1.61 18.40
CA ALA A 69 9.07 2.43 19.36
C ALA A 69 8.31 3.74 19.66
N ALA A 70 7.79 4.40 18.64
CA ALA A 70 6.96 5.60 18.78
C ALA A 70 5.66 5.31 19.55
N LEU A 71 5.00 4.18 19.27
CA LEU A 71 3.82 3.74 20.01
C LEU A 71 4.14 3.45 21.47
N GLY A 72 5.28 2.80 21.74
CA GLY A 72 5.77 2.55 23.10
C GLY A 72 5.97 3.84 23.88
N LYS A 73 6.59 4.85 23.24
CA LYS A 73 6.78 6.18 23.82
C LYS A 73 5.45 6.88 24.10
N ALA A 74 4.54 6.88 23.13
CA ALA A 74 3.21 7.50 23.32
C ALA A 74 2.39 6.85 24.45
N ASN A 75 2.51 5.53 24.62
CA ASN A 75 1.88 4.83 25.72
C ASN A 75 2.51 5.19 27.08
N ALA A 76 3.84 5.33 27.13
CA ALA A 76 4.56 5.75 28.34
C ALA A 76 4.16 7.20 28.71
N ASP A 77 4.11 8.11 27.74
CA ASP A 77 3.70 9.51 27.94
C ASP A 77 2.24 9.59 28.43
N SER A 78 1.35 8.76 27.88
CA SER A 78 -0.05 8.65 28.34
C SER A 78 -0.14 8.14 29.79
N GLY A 79 0.70 7.16 30.17
CA GLY A 79 0.80 6.66 31.54
C GLY A 79 1.32 7.71 32.51
N ALA A 80 2.33 8.48 32.10
CA ALA A 80 2.87 9.57 32.90
C ALA A 80 1.81 10.69 33.14
N LEU A 81 1.05 11.03 32.10
CA LEU A 81 -0.04 12.00 32.20
C LEU A 81 -1.16 11.52 33.14
N GLN A 82 -1.52 10.25 33.08
CA GLN A 82 -2.50 9.66 33.98
C GLN A 82 -2.03 9.76 35.44
N LYS A 83 -0.78 9.44 35.69
CA LYS A 83 -0.19 9.55 37.04
C LYS A 83 -0.21 11.01 37.57
N GLN A 84 0.11 11.97 36.70
CA GLN A 84 0.04 13.39 37.07
C GLN A 84 -1.41 13.81 37.43
N LEU A 85 -2.41 13.26 36.72
CA LEU A 85 -3.82 13.49 37.01
C LEU A 85 -4.23 12.93 38.37
N ASP A 86 -3.79 11.71 38.68
CA ASP A 86 -4.07 11.04 39.95
C ASP A 86 -3.38 11.77 41.12
N ASP A 87 -2.12 12.16 40.94
CA ASP A 87 -1.37 12.95 41.91
C ASP A 87 -2.04 14.33 42.18
N GLY A 88 -2.52 15.00 41.10
CA GLY A 88 -3.28 16.22 41.20
C GLY A 88 -4.59 16.06 41.98
N THR A 89 -5.30 14.96 41.71
CA THR A 89 -6.56 14.64 42.42
C THR A 89 -6.33 14.41 43.91
N GLN A 90 -5.26 13.68 44.22
CA GLN A 90 -4.87 13.40 45.62
C GLN A 90 -4.44 14.67 46.36
N LEU A 91 -3.73 15.59 45.63
CA LEU A 91 -3.36 16.89 46.18
C LEU A 91 -4.60 17.76 46.47
N VAL A 92 -5.59 17.77 45.57
CA VAL A 92 -6.87 18.48 45.80
C VAL A 92 -7.61 17.93 47.02
N ALA A 93 -7.66 16.61 47.17
CA ALA A 93 -8.29 15.95 48.33
C ALA A 93 -7.57 16.33 49.64
N THR A 94 -6.23 16.33 49.63
CA THR A 94 -5.40 16.69 50.78
C THR A 94 -5.56 18.17 51.14
N LEU A 95 -5.62 19.06 50.13
CA LEU A 95 -5.86 20.49 50.34
C LEU A 95 -7.26 20.74 50.95
N LYS A 96 -8.27 19.98 50.49
CA LYS A 96 -9.62 20.06 51.04
C LYS A 96 -9.66 19.67 52.52
N GLN A 97 -8.99 18.55 52.89
CA GLN A 97 -8.90 18.16 54.30
C GLN A 97 -8.13 19.17 55.17
N ARG A 98 -7.07 19.78 54.64
CA ARG A 98 -6.34 20.86 55.36
C ARG A 98 -7.17 22.12 55.55
N LEU A 99 -8.00 22.49 54.54
CA LEU A 99 -8.94 23.60 54.63
C LEU A 99 -9.97 23.38 55.75
N GLU A 100 -10.51 22.16 55.87
CA GLU A 100 -11.42 21.80 56.92
C GLU A 100 -10.78 21.88 58.34
N LYS A 101 -9.48 21.59 58.44
CA LYS A 101 -8.74 21.62 59.72
C LYS A 101 -8.18 22.96 60.12
N LEU A 102 -7.86 23.84 59.21
CA LEU A 102 -7.05 25.04 59.51
C LEU A 102 -7.79 26.36 59.50
N GLY A 103 -8.99 26.46 58.99
CA GLY A 103 -9.79 27.70 59.03
C GLY A 103 -9.09 29.02 58.60
N GLN A 104 -7.89 28.90 58.00
CA GLN A 104 -7.09 30.07 57.64
C GLN A 104 -6.70 30.11 56.15
N ASN A 105 -6.89 31.25 55.56
CA ASN A 105 -6.56 31.63 54.18
C ASN A 105 -7.39 30.94 53.06
N VAL A 106 -8.68 31.03 53.20
CA VAL A 106 -9.64 30.46 52.23
C VAL A 106 -9.46 31.02 50.84
N ASP A 107 -9.15 32.31 50.66
CA ASP A 107 -9.10 32.96 49.34
C ASP A 107 -7.89 32.51 48.48
N SER A 108 -6.73 32.38 49.07
CA SER A 108 -5.54 31.88 48.31
C SER A 108 -5.67 30.41 47.94
N LEU A 109 -6.21 29.59 48.82
CA LEU A 109 -6.45 28.17 48.60
C LEU A 109 -7.61 27.90 47.65
N VAL A 110 -8.63 28.73 47.64
CA VAL A 110 -9.73 28.70 46.67
C VAL A 110 -9.19 29.03 45.26
N LYS A 111 -8.28 30.03 45.15
CA LYS A 111 -7.64 30.39 43.89
C LYS A 111 -6.74 29.24 43.39
N GLU A 112 -5.97 28.65 44.26
CA GLU A 112 -5.09 27.50 43.95
C GLU A 112 -5.91 26.27 43.52
N ARG A 113 -6.99 25.99 44.24
CA ARG A 113 -7.96 24.93 43.88
C ARG A 113 -8.65 25.22 42.54
N GLY A 114 -8.97 26.46 42.22
CA GLY A 114 -9.53 26.86 40.93
C GLY A 114 -8.55 26.60 39.79
N GLN A 115 -7.28 26.97 39.97
CA GLN A 115 -6.22 26.69 38.98
C GLN A 115 -5.98 25.18 38.78
N LEU A 116 -5.99 24.43 39.90
CA LEU A 116 -5.79 22.97 39.84
C LEU A 116 -6.98 22.28 39.13
N ALA A 117 -8.20 22.70 39.42
CA ALA A 117 -9.42 22.23 38.76
C ALA A 117 -9.41 22.52 37.26
N GLN A 118 -8.94 23.71 36.86
CA GLN A 118 -8.77 24.09 35.47
C GLN A 118 -7.74 23.16 34.78
N THR A 119 -6.57 22.97 35.38
CA THR A 119 -5.52 22.10 34.85
C THR A 119 -5.99 20.67 34.73
N MET A 120 -6.77 20.16 35.69
CA MET A 120 -7.38 18.83 35.61
C MET A 120 -8.38 18.72 34.45
N ALA A 121 -9.25 19.73 34.27
CA ALA A 121 -10.20 19.76 33.17
C ALA A 121 -9.49 19.76 31.79
N ASP A 122 -8.46 20.60 31.65
CA ASP A 122 -7.65 20.66 30.43
C ASP A 122 -6.92 19.34 30.13
N THR A 123 -6.36 18.72 31.18
CA THR A 123 -5.65 17.43 31.06
C THR A 123 -6.62 16.31 30.69
N THR A 124 -7.82 16.30 31.29
CA THR A 124 -8.85 15.31 30.96
C THR A 124 -9.33 15.47 29.52
N ALA A 125 -9.55 16.71 29.07
CA ALA A 125 -9.92 16.99 27.68
C ALA A 125 -8.84 16.52 26.67
N ARG A 126 -7.56 16.76 27.01
CA ARG A 126 -6.43 16.25 26.19
C ARG A 126 -6.37 14.73 26.15
N LEU A 127 -6.60 14.07 27.28
CA LEU A 127 -6.63 12.61 27.33
C LEU A 127 -7.75 12.00 26.48
N GLU A 128 -8.94 12.62 26.53
CA GLU A 128 -10.04 12.19 25.67
C GLU A 128 -9.73 12.39 24.17
N ASP A 129 -9.11 13.50 23.80
CA ASP A 129 -8.71 13.76 22.43
C ASP A 129 -7.65 12.74 21.95
N LEU A 130 -6.62 12.49 22.75
CA LEU A 130 -5.61 11.47 22.47
C LEU A 130 -6.22 10.06 22.36
N ARG A 131 -7.18 9.70 23.19
CA ARG A 131 -7.91 8.43 23.11
C ARG A 131 -8.70 8.32 21.82
N LYS A 132 -9.39 9.38 21.39
CA LYS A 132 -10.11 9.44 20.10
C LYS A 132 -9.16 9.29 18.92
N GLN A 133 -8.03 10.01 18.93
CA GLN A 133 -7.01 9.91 17.89
C GLN A 133 -6.41 8.50 17.81
N LYS A 134 -6.10 7.90 18.96
CA LYS A 134 -5.60 6.52 19.02
C LYS A 134 -6.63 5.54 18.49
N ALA A 135 -7.87 5.61 18.92
CA ALA A 135 -8.94 4.74 18.44
C ALA A 135 -9.14 4.85 16.92
N ALA A 136 -9.09 6.07 16.38
CA ALA A 136 -9.17 6.30 14.94
C ALA A 136 -7.95 5.70 14.20
N SER A 137 -6.75 5.83 14.76
CA SER A 137 -5.54 5.22 14.20
C SER A 137 -5.60 3.68 14.22
N ASP A 138 -6.03 3.10 15.35
CA ASP A 138 -6.17 1.64 15.50
C ASP A 138 -7.24 1.09 14.54
N ALA A 139 -8.34 1.79 14.35
CA ALA A 139 -9.38 1.44 13.38
C ALA A 139 -8.84 1.46 11.93
N ARG A 140 -8.07 2.51 11.57
CA ARG A 140 -7.41 2.58 10.25
C ARG A 140 -6.45 1.41 10.03
N ALA A 141 -5.62 1.10 11.02
CA ALA A 141 -4.69 -0.02 10.97
C ALA A 141 -5.42 -1.37 10.88
N ALA A 142 -6.58 -1.52 11.53
CA ALA A 142 -7.42 -2.72 11.45
C ALA A 142 -8.03 -2.88 10.05
N THR A 143 -8.56 -1.80 9.47
CA THR A 143 -9.08 -1.79 8.09
C THR A 143 -8.00 -2.18 7.09
N PHE A 144 -6.81 -1.58 7.22
CA PHE A 144 -5.65 -1.93 6.39
C PHE A 144 -5.30 -3.42 6.49
N ARG A 145 -5.13 -3.94 7.72
CA ARG A 145 -4.80 -5.36 7.93
C ARG A 145 -5.87 -6.30 7.36
N SER A 146 -7.14 -5.97 7.55
CA SER A 146 -8.26 -6.74 6.99
C SER A 146 -8.23 -6.77 5.46
N LEU A 147 -7.96 -5.62 4.83
CA LEU A 147 -7.89 -5.53 3.38
C LEU A 147 -6.70 -6.34 2.82
N VAL A 148 -5.51 -6.20 3.41
CA VAL A 148 -4.32 -6.99 3.03
C VAL A 148 -4.59 -8.49 3.23
N ALA A 149 -5.24 -8.89 4.33
CA ALA A 149 -5.59 -10.29 4.58
C ALA A 149 -6.51 -10.86 3.49
N LYS A 150 -7.50 -10.09 3.03
CA LYS A 150 -8.40 -10.50 1.94
C LYS A 150 -7.71 -10.63 0.58
N LEU A 151 -6.69 -9.83 0.35
CA LEU A 151 -5.91 -9.84 -0.88
C LEU A 151 -4.68 -10.76 -0.82
N ARG A 152 -4.43 -11.40 0.33
CA ARG A 152 -3.22 -12.19 0.60
C ARG A 152 -2.94 -13.24 -0.47
N SER A 153 -3.96 -14.02 -0.85
CA SER A 153 -3.80 -15.06 -1.88
C SER A 153 -3.38 -14.50 -3.25
N MET A 154 -3.83 -13.29 -3.58
CA MET A 154 -3.49 -12.62 -4.84
C MET A 154 -2.07 -12.01 -4.78
N ILE A 155 -1.68 -11.52 -3.60
CA ILE A 155 -0.32 -11.02 -3.34
C ILE A 155 0.68 -12.18 -3.45
N ASP A 156 0.40 -13.29 -2.78
CA ASP A 156 1.26 -14.48 -2.77
C ASP A 156 1.35 -15.13 -4.17
N ALA A 157 0.30 -15.02 -4.99
CA ALA A 157 0.29 -15.44 -6.40
C ALA A 157 0.94 -14.43 -7.37
N GLY A 158 1.43 -13.27 -6.89
CA GLY A 158 2.02 -12.23 -7.72
C GLY A 158 1.05 -11.50 -8.65
N GLN A 159 -0.26 -11.67 -8.46
CA GLN A 159 -1.30 -11.03 -9.29
C GLN A 159 -1.46 -9.55 -8.99
N LEU A 160 -1.13 -9.12 -7.79
CA LEU A 160 -1.11 -7.72 -7.37
C LEU A 160 -0.05 -7.47 -6.29
N LYS A 161 0.32 -6.20 -6.12
CA LYS A 161 1.15 -5.73 -5.00
C LYS A 161 0.37 -4.71 -4.19
N VAL A 162 0.53 -4.73 -2.87
CA VAL A 162 0.01 -3.69 -1.98
C VAL A 162 1.20 -2.94 -1.41
N VAL A 163 1.25 -1.64 -1.66
CA VAL A 163 2.34 -0.77 -1.21
C VAL A 163 1.77 0.47 -0.53
N ILE A 164 2.56 1.09 0.34
CA ILE A 164 2.26 2.40 0.90
C ILE A 164 3.21 3.40 0.24
N ARG A 165 2.67 4.38 -0.46
CA ARG A 165 3.43 5.47 -1.09
C ARG A 165 2.78 6.80 -0.72
N ASN A 166 3.59 7.73 -0.18
CA ASN A 166 3.12 9.05 0.27
C ASN A 166 1.94 8.98 1.27
N GLY A 167 1.99 8.02 2.21
CA GLY A 167 0.93 7.80 3.20
C GLY A 167 -0.38 7.25 2.65
N ARG A 168 -0.42 6.83 1.37
CA ARG A 168 -1.60 6.23 0.72
C ARG A 168 -1.36 4.76 0.45
N MET A 169 -2.37 3.95 0.72
CA MET A 169 -2.36 2.55 0.29
C MET A 169 -2.68 2.46 -1.20
N ILE A 170 -1.86 1.72 -1.91
CA ILE A 170 -1.95 1.49 -3.35
C ILE A 170 -2.02 -0.01 -3.59
N ILE A 171 -3.02 -0.44 -4.33
CA ILE A 171 -3.13 -1.79 -4.88
C ILE A 171 -2.71 -1.70 -6.34
N ALA A 172 -1.53 -2.20 -6.67
CA ALA A 172 -0.97 -2.18 -8.01
C ALA A 172 -1.20 -3.52 -8.71
N LEU A 173 -1.85 -3.48 -9.86
CA LEU A 173 -2.08 -4.63 -10.72
C LEU A 173 -1.29 -4.46 -12.02
N PRO A 174 -0.45 -5.44 -12.41
CA PRO A 174 0.26 -5.42 -13.69
C PRO A 174 -0.72 -5.35 -14.86
N ASN A 175 -0.41 -4.50 -15.83
CA ASN A 175 -1.25 -4.36 -17.02
C ASN A 175 -1.39 -5.68 -17.81
N ASP A 176 -0.35 -6.49 -17.84
CA ASP A 176 -0.31 -7.74 -18.61
C ASP A 176 -1.33 -8.77 -18.11
N ILE A 177 -1.73 -8.67 -16.83
CA ILE A 177 -2.83 -9.47 -16.27
C ILE A 177 -4.20 -8.91 -16.72
N LEU A 178 -4.31 -7.59 -16.85
CA LEU A 178 -5.58 -6.92 -17.08
C LEU A 178 -5.92 -6.73 -18.55
N PHE A 179 -4.93 -6.44 -19.39
CA PHE A 179 -5.14 -6.02 -20.77
C PHE A 179 -4.14 -6.67 -21.74
N ASP A 180 -4.55 -6.80 -22.98
CA ASP A 180 -3.61 -7.08 -24.06
C ASP A 180 -2.86 -5.80 -24.46
N SER A 181 -1.73 -5.98 -25.16
CA SER A 181 -0.91 -4.85 -25.63
C SER A 181 -1.73 -3.90 -26.51
N GLY A 182 -1.69 -2.60 -26.18
CA GLY A 182 -2.45 -1.56 -26.89
C GLY A 182 -3.98 -1.68 -26.77
N ARG A 183 -4.50 -2.59 -25.96
CA ARG A 183 -5.94 -2.77 -25.73
C ARG A 183 -6.38 -2.14 -24.41
N THR A 184 -7.67 -1.87 -24.31
CA THR A 184 -8.34 -1.34 -23.09
C THR A 184 -9.44 -2.24 -22.60
N GLU A 185 -9.81 -3.29 -23.35
CA GLU A 185 -10.74 -4.29 -22.88
C GLU A 185 -10.08 -5.20 -21.83
N VAL A 186 -10.76 -5.39 -20.70
CA VAL A 186 -10.25 -6.22 -19.62
C VAL A 186 -10.35 -7.69 -20.00
N LYS A 187 -9.24 -8.41 -19.93
CA LYS A 187 -9.12 -9.85 -20.20
C LYS A 187 -9.94 -10.68 -19.20
N PRO A 188 -10.34 -11.91 -19.55
CA PRO A 188 -11.04 -12.80 -18.63
C PRO A 188 -10.34 -12.98 -17.28
N ASP A 189 -9.03 -13.22 -17.28
CA ASP A 189 -8.23 -13.37 -16.05
C ASP A 189 -8.19 -12.06 -15.24
N GLY A 190 -8.09 -10.93 -15.92
CA GLY A 190 -8.16 -9.60 -15.34
C GLY A 190 -9.52 -9.35 -14.68
N LYS A 191 -10.62 -9.78 -15.30
CA LYS A 191 -11.98 -9.68 -14.72
C LYS A 191 -12.09 -10.49 -13.43
N VAL A 192 -11.49 -11.69 -13.38
CA VAL A 192 -11.46 -12.51 -12.15
C VAL A 192 -10.65 -11.82 -11.05
N ALA A 193 -9.48 -11.26 -11.38
CA ALA A 193 -8.65 -10.53 -10.43
C ALA A 193 -9.38 -9.28 -9.90
N LEU A 194 -9.94 -8.46 -10.79
CA LEU A 194 -10.66 -7.24 -10.42
C LEU A 194 -11.93 -7.53 -9.61
N ALA A 195 -12.63 -8.63 -9.86
CA ALA A 195 -13.81 -9.03 -9.07
C ALA A 195 -13.42 -9.31 -7.60
N LYS A 196 -12.31 -10.01 -7.36
CA LYS A 196 -11.79 -10.25 -6.00
C LYS A 196 -11.38 -8.94 -5.33
N VAL A 197 -10.72 -8.04 -6.07
CA VAL A 197 -10.36 -6.71 -5.57
C VAL A 197 -11.62 -5.91 -5.23
N ALA A 198 -12.64 -5.89 -6.09
CA ALA A 198 -13.91 -5.22 -5.83
C ALA A 198 -14.57 -5.73 -4.54
N GLN A 199 -14.64 -7.06 -4.35
CA GLN A 199 -15.17 -7.66 -3.11
C GLN A 199 -14.40 -7.23 -1.86
N ALA A 200 -13.08 -7.17 -1.94
CA ALA A 200 -12.25 -6.72 -0.83
C ALA A 200 -12.48 -5.22 -0.54
N LEU A 201 -12.52 -4.37 -1.57
CA LEU A 201 -12.72 -2.93 -1.45
C LEU A 201 -14.13 -2.55 -1.02
N ALA A 202 -15.15 -3.30 -1.42
CA ALA A 202 -16.55 -3.08 -1.00
C ALA A 202 -16.74 -3.15 0.53
N THR A 203 -15.79 -3.70 1.27
CA THR A 203 -15.82 -3.71 2.75
C THR A 203 -15.31 -2.42 3.39
N VAL A 204 -14.72 -1.52 2.60
CA VAL A 204 -14.22 -0.22 3.04
C VAL A 204 -15.23 0.85 2.60
N ASN A 205 -16.15 1.23 3.51
CA ASN A 205 -17.30 2.05 3.16
C ASN A 205 -17.07 3.56 3.34
N ASP A 206 -15.98 3.94 4.01
CA ASP A 206 -15.68 5.31 4.44
C ASP A 206 -14.57 5.97 3.61
N ARG A 207 -14.21 5.39 2.47
CA ARG A 207 -13.10 5.85 1.63
C ARG A 207 -13.50 5.97 0.18
N ASP A 208 -12.85 6.91 -0.50
CA ASP A 208 -12.88 7.05 -1.94
C ASP A 208 -11.66 6.36 -2.56
N PHE A 209 -11.79 5.93 -3.80
CA PHE A 209 -10.77 5.23 -4.54
C PHE A 209 -10.47 5.95 -5.85
N LEU A 210 -9.20 6.16 -6.11
CA LEU A 210 -8.73 6.63 -7.40
C LEU A 210 -8.12 5.46 -8.17
N VAL A 211 -8.68 5.15 -9.31
CA VAL A 211 -8.09 4.20 -10.27
C VAL A 211 -7.16 4.97 -11.19
N ALA A 212 -5.89 4.67 -11.12
CA ALA A 212 -4.83 5.35 -11.87
C ALA A 212 -4.21 4.40 -12.89
N GLY A 213 -4.18 4.82 -14.15
CA GLY A 213 -3.53 4.08 -15.23
C GLY A 213 -2.13 4.64 -15.49
N HIS A 214 -1.16 3.74 -15.65
CA HIS A 214 0.23 4.08 -15.95
C HIS A 214 0.72 3.26 -17.15
N THR A 215 1.61 3.84 -17.94
CA THR A 215 2.32 3.17 -19.04
C THR A 215 3.83 3.15 -18.77
N ASP A 216 4.56 2.46 -19.61
CA ASP A 216 5.99 2.68 -19.78
C ASP A 216 6.25 3.92 -20.65
N ASP A 217 7.53 4.17 -20.94
CA ASP A 217 8.00 5.31 -21.77
C ASP A 217 7.91 5.05 -23.27
N ILE A 218 7.43 3.88 -23.72
CA ILE A 218 7.26 3.58 -25.14
C ILE A 218 6.03 4.33 -25.66
N PRO A 219 6.17 5.25 -26.61
CA PRO A 219 5.04 6.03 -27.12
C PRO A 219 4.05 5.15 -27.87
N ILE A 220 2.76 5.30 -27.56
CA ILE A 220 1.68 4.78 -28.39
C ILE A 220 1.18 5.88 -29.33
N ARG A 221 0.93 5.54 -30.60
CA ARG A 221 0.30 6.44 -31.57
C ARG A 221 -0.62 5.62 -32.47
N THR A 222 -1.89 5.63 -32.13
CA THR A 222 -2.95 4.99 -32.93
C THR A 222 -4.10 5.97 -33.14
N SER A 223 -5.03 5.65 -34.04
CA SER A 223 -6.25 6.45 -34.23
C SER A 223 -7.12 6.53 -32.98
N LEU A 224 -7.05 5.52 -32.10
CA LEU A 224 -7.81 5.45 -30.84
C LEU A 224 -7.06 6.10 -29.68
N PHE A 225 -5.74 6.03 -29.69
CA PHE A 225 -4.89 6.51 -28.61
C PHE A 225 -3.75 7.36 -29.20
N PRO A 226 -3.93 8.68 -29.28
CA PRO A 226 -2.90 9.59 -29.78
C PRO A 226 -1.62 9.60 -28.93
N SER A 227 -1.74 9.33 -27.62
CA SER A 227 -0.62 9.26 -26.68
C SER A 227 -0.87 8.28 -25.53
N ASN A 228 0.14 8.11 -24.68
CA ASN A 228 0.05 7.31 -23.45
C ASN A 228 -0.95 7.88 -22.44
N TRP A 229 -1.30 9.17 -22.52
CA TRP A 229 -2.32 9.80 -21.70
C TRP A 229 -3.71 9.20 -21.98
N GLU A 230 -4.10 9.12 -23.23
CA GLU A 230 -5.42 8.58 -23.62
C GLU A 230 -5.52 7.08 -23.31
N LEU A 231 -4.45 6.32 -23.60
CA LEU A 231 -4.43 4.88 -23.31
C LEU A 231 -4.56 4.62 -21.81
N SER A 232 -3.76 5.30 -20.98
CA SER A 232 -3.76 5.10 -19.53
C SER A 232 -5.08 5.53 -18.90
N THR A 233 -5.63 6.66 -19.32
CA THR A 233 -6.93 7.17 -18.87
C THR A 233 -8.05 6.21 -19.25
N ARG A 234 -8.08 5.75 -20.49
CA ARG A 234 -9.12 4.82 -20.95
C ARG A 234 -9.09 3.51 -20.18
N ARG A 235 -7.92 2.95 -19.92
CA ARG A 235 -7.76 1.75 -19.08
C ARG A 235 -8.28 1.95 -17.67
N ALA A 236 -7.97 3.08 -17.06
CA ALA A 236 -8.49 3.42 -15.73
C ALA A 236 -10.02 3.51 -15.72
N VAL A 237 -10.63 4.13 -16.74
CA VAL A 237 -12.09 4.21 -16.90
C VAL A 237 -12.72 2.84 -17.07
N GLU A 238 -12.14 1.96 -17.88
CA GLU A 238 -12.66 0.59 -18.06
C GLU A 238 -12.62 -0.21 -16.76
N VAL A 239 -11.55 -0.05 -15.95
CA VAL A 239 -11.50 -0.67 -14.61
C VAL A 239 -12.58 -0.09 -13.71
N VAL A 240 -12.82 1.23 -13.70
CA VAL A 240 -13.90 1.85 -12.91
C VAL A 240 -15.25 1.28 -13.33
N HIS A 241 -15.53 1.19 -14.64
CA HIS A 241 -16.78 0.58 -15.14
C HIS A 241 -16.95 -0.85 -14.65
N PHE A 242 -15.87 -1.64 -14.68
CA PHE A 242 -15.90 -3.00 -14.19
C PHE A 242 -16.16 -3.07 -12.68
N LEU A 243 -15.49 -2.22 -11.86
CA LEU A 243 -15.69 -2.17 -10.42
C LEU A 243 -17.14 -1.77 -10.07
N VAL A 244 -17.74 -0.83 -10.81
CA VAL A 244 -19.16 -0.47 -10.68
C VAL A 244 -20.06 -1.65 -11.00
N ALA A 245 -19.78 -2.38 -12.10
CA ALA A 245 -20.51 -3.58 -12.47
C ALA A 245 -20.41 -4.70 -11.42
N GLN A 246 -19.33 -4.72 -10.63
CA GLN A 246 -19.16 -5.62 -9.48
C GLN A 246 -19.83 -5.10 -8.19
N GLY A 247 -20.60 -4.01 -8.25
CA GLY A 247 -21.38 -3.51 -7.13
C GLY A 247 -20.69 -2.40 -6.30
N MET A 248 -19.54 -1.90 -6.71
CA MET A 248 -18.96 -0.71 -6.06
C MET A 248 -19.78 0.54 -6.42
N ARG A 249 -19.97 1.42 -5.45
CA ARG A 249 -20.73 2.65 -5.64
C ARG A 249 -19.96 3.62 -6.57
N PRO A 250 -20.56 4.14 -7.65
CA PRO A 250 -19.89 5.07 -8.57
C PRO A 250 -19.34 6.32 -7.86
N LYS A 251 -20.06 6.81 -6.85
CA LYS A 251 -19.73 8.03 -6.11
C LYS A 251 -18.35 7.98 -5.44
N VAL A 252 -17.87 6.79 -5.07
CA VAL A 252 -16.59 6.64 -4.37
C VAL A 252 -15.43 6.30 -5.32
N LEU A 253 -15.66 6.31 -6.63
CA LEU A 253 -14.68 5.95 -7.64
C LEU A 253 -14.33 7.13 -8.52
N ALA A 254 -13.05 7.32 -8.77
CA ALA A 254 -12.53 8.25 -9.77
C ALA A 254 -11.51 7.53 -10.65
N ALA A 255 -11.34 8.00 -11.90
CA ALA A 255 -10.33 7.52 -12.82
C ALA A 255 -9.34 8.61 -13.18
N ALA A 256 -8.04 8.26 -13.29
CA ALA A 256 -7.01 9.14 -13.79
C ALA A 256 -6.02 8.37 -14.68
N GLY A 257 -5.46 9.04 -15.66
CA GLY A 257 -4.32 8.54 -16.43
C GLY A 257 -3.08 9.35 -16.12
N TYR A 258 -1.96 8.71 -15.93
CA TYR A 258 -0.67 9.33 -15.66
C TYR A 258 0.31 9.19 -16.86
N GLY A 259 -0.07 8.38 -17.87
CA GLY A 259 0.85 8.08 -18.98
C GLY A 259 2.13 7.45 -18.45
N GLU A 260 3.26 7.88 -19.01
CA GLU A 260 4.62 7.52 -18.62
C GLU A 260 5.22 8.40 -17.51
N PHE A 261 4.50 9.42 -17.00
CA PHE A 261 5.06 10.49 -16.17
C PHE A 261 5.07 10.20 -14.66
N ASP A 262 4.57 9.05 -14.23
CA ASP A 262 4.70 8.58 -12.84
C ASP A 262 5.20 7.13 -12.82
N PRO A 263 6.48 6.89 -13.22
CA PRO A 263 7.06 5.56 -13.24
C PRO A 263 7.33 5.05 -11.82
N ALA A 264 7.04 3.77 -11.57
CA ALA A 264 7.37 3.11 -10.30
C ALA A 264 8.86 2.77 -10.20
N VAL A 265 9.51 2.51 -11.34
CA VAL A 265 10.93 2.22 -11.48
C VAL A 265 11.45 2.87 -12.77
N PRO A 266 12.77 3.11 -12.93
CA PRO A 266 13.33 3.62 -14.18
C PRO A 266 12.94 2.76 -15.39
N ASN A 267 12.72 3.36 -16.57
CA ASN A 267 12.35 2.65 -17.80
C ASN A 267 13.57 2.10 -18.57
N ASP A 268 14.55 1.57 -17.88
CA ASP A 268 15.86 1.17 -18.41
C ASP A 268 15.92 -0.30 -18.89
N SER A 269 14.94 -1.11 -18.56
CA SER A 269 14.85 -2.52 -18.96
C SER A 269 13.43 -2.90 -19.35
N THR A 270 13.27 -4.04 -20.02
CA THR A 270 11.95 -4.61 -20.36
C THR A 270 11.15 -4.93 -19.13
N ASP A 271 11.80 -5.46 -18.08
CA ASP A 271 11.16 -5.84 -16.84
C ASP A 271 10.71 -4.61 -16.03
N HIS A 272 11.50 -3.54 -16.03
CA HIS A 272 11.13 -2.28 -15.42
C HIS A 272 9.96 -1.61 -16.16
N ARG A 273 9.97 -1.62 -17.50
CA ARG A 273 8.82 -1.17 -18.28
C ARG A 273 7.56 -1.97 -17.98
N ALA A 274 7.67 -3.29 -17.82
CA ALA A 274 6.54 -4.12 -17.45
C ALA A 274 5.98 -3.74 -16.06
N GLN A 275 6.82 -3.36 -15.10
CA GLN A 275 6.40 -2.87 -13.79
C GLN A 275 5.74 -1.48 -13.87
N ASN A 276 6.17 -0.63 -14.80
CA ASN A 276 5.57 0.69 -15.01
C ASN A 276 4.20 0.59 -15.68
N ARG A 277 3.98 -0.39 -16.57
CA ARG A 277 2.66 -0.71 -17.13
C ARG A 277 1.77 -1.34 -16.07
N ARG A 278 0.98 -0.53 -15.38
CA ARG A 278 0.15 -0.96 -14.26
C ARG A 278 -1.13 -0.14 -14.12
N ILE A 279 -2.08 -0.72 -13.42
CA ILE A 279 -3.22 0.00 -12.82
C ILE A 279 -2.99 0.07 -11.32
N GLU A 280 -3.10 1.24 -10.76
CA GLU A 280 -3.09 1.46 -9.32
C GLU A 280 -4.51 1.79 -8.84
N ILE A 281 -4.98 1.12 -7.79
CA ILE A 281 -6.18 1.53 -7.07
C ILE A 281 -5.70 2.15 -5.76
N VAL A 282 -5.80 3.47 -5.69
CA VAL A 282 -5.28 4.29 -4.60
C VAL A 282 -6.41 4.60 -3.63
N LEU A 283 -6.26 4.18 -2.39
CA LEU A 283 -7.17 4.55 -1.31
C LEU A 283 -6.93 6.03 -0.97
N GLN A 284 -7.95 6.87 -1.18
CA GLN A 284 -7.86 8.30 -0.91
C GLN A 284 -7.94 8.58 0.60
N PRO A 285 -7.17 9.55 1.11
CA PRO A 285 -7.31 10.00 2.48
C PRO A 285 -8.69 10.64 2.67
N ASN A 286 -9.35 10.32 3.77
CA ASN A 286 -10.57 11.00 4.14
C ASN A 286 -10.22 12.33 4.80
N LEU A 287 -10.44 13.43 4.10
CA LEU A 287 -10.12 14.77 4.60
C LEU A 287 -11.06 15.21 5.74
N SER A 288 -12.22 14.55 5.90
CA SER A 288 -13.09 14.79 7.05
C SER A 288 -12.50 14.26 8.38
N ASP A 289 -11.45 13.44 8.31
CA ASP A 289 -10.69 13.01 9.48
C ASP A 289 -9.68 14.08 9.97
N LEU A 290 -9.47 15.15 9.20
CA LEU A 290 -8.65 16.28 9.61
C LEU A 290 -9.49 17.17 10.55
N PRO A 291 -8.87 17.72 11.61
CA PRO A 291 -9.55 18.75 12.39
C PRO A 291 -9.93 19.90 11.45
N PRO A 292 -11.08 20.56 11.68
CA PRO A 292 -11.46 21.70 10.88
C PRO A 292 -10.30 22.70 10.90
N LEU A 293 -9.83 23.07 9.71
CA LEU A 293 -8.88 24.18 9.58
C LEU A 293 -9.56 25.36 10.23
N GLY A 294 -9.03 25.81 11.39
CA GLY A 294 -9.59 26.93 12.11
C GLY A 294 -9.85 28.07 11.15
N ASP A 295 -10.99 28.73 11.31
CA ASP A 295 -11.39 29.83 10.45
C ASP A 295 -10.20 30.83 10.38
N PRO A 296 -9.60 31.07 9.21
CA PRO A 296 -8.47 32.01 9.10
C PRO A 296 -8.85 33.44 9.53
N ALA A 297 -10.17 33.73 9.72
CA ALA A 297 -10.66 34.97 10.26
C ALA A 297 -10.58 35.05 11.81
N ALA A 298 -10.37 33.96 12.53
CA ALA A 298 -10.14 33.94 13.97
C ALA A 298 -8.66 34.18 14.28
N ALA A 299 -8.12 35.33 13.91
CA ALA A 299 -6.82 35.78 14.39
C ALA A 299 -6.88 35.91 15.92
N PRO A 300 -5.87 35.39 16.66
CA PRO A 300 -5.83 35.60 18.11
C PRO A 300 -5.85 37.10 18.42
N PRO A 301 -6.54 37.51 19.49
CA PRO A 301 -6.53 38.92 19.88
C PRO A 301 -5.07 39.32 20.08
N LYS A 302 -4.66 40.41 19.43
CA LYS A 302 -3.36 41.02 19.64
C LYS A 302 -3.22 41.37 21.11
N ALA A 303 -2.17 40.83 21.75
CA ALA A 303 -1.78 41.19 23.11
C ALA A 303 -1.37 42.64 23.21
#